data_980bc81e7733a761b90ff704d0e1d909
#
_entry.id   980bc81e7733a761b90ff704d0e1d909
#
_cell.length_a   1.000
_cell.length_b   1.000
_cell.length_c   1.000
_cell.angle_alpha   90.00
_cell.angle_beta   90.00
_cell.angle_gamma   90.00
#
_symmetry.space_group_name_H-M   'P 1'
#
loop_
_entity.id
_entity.type
_entity.pdbx_description
1 polymer ?
#
loop_
_entity_poly.entity_id
_entity_poly.type
_entity_poly.pdbx_seq_one_letter_code
_entity_poly.pdbx_strand_id
1 'polypeptide(L)'
;MSASIEKALSEKAGVAGSALLRFTLGVMYLTHSIVLKVFTFGFAGTAGYFASLGLPSATAYLVIAAEAVGGALLLANVATRWVALALLPVLGGALWVHAGNGWVFSANGGGWEYPLFLIVASVVVALQAFAVRASSADRAPAIA
;
A
#
# COMPACT_ATOMS: atom_id res chain seq x y z
N MET A 1 11.19 -26.71 -24.22
CA MET A 1 10.08 -25.74 -24.31
C MET A 1 10.59 -24.57 -25.16
N SER A 2 9.79 -24.02 -26.10
CA SER A 2 10.29 -22.92 -26.96
C SER A 2 10.53 -21.64 -26.16
N ALA A 3 11.60 -20.91 -26.45
CA ALA A 3 11.95 -19.62 -25.78
C ALA A 3 10.80 -18.59 -25.83
N SER A 4 9.97 -18.64 -26.87
CA SER A 4 8.76 -17.78 -26.98
C SER A 4 7.68 -18.15 -25.96
N ILE A 5 7.51 -19.43 -25.65
CA ILE A 5 6.56 -19.91 -24.64
C ILE A 5 7.03 -19.51 -23.24
N GLU A 6 8.30 -19.68 -22.95
CA GLU A 6 8.90 -19.28 -21.66
C GLU A 6 8.78 -17.76 -21.43
N LYS A 7 9.03 -16.95 -22.44
CA LYS A 7 8.86 -15.49 -22.37
C LYS A 7 7.40 -15.12 -22.08
N ALA A 8 6.46 -15.72 -22.80
CA ALA A 8 5.02 -15.44 -22.61
C ALA A 8 4.54 -15.86 -21.21
N LEU A 9 5.03 -16.98 -20.67
CA LEU A 9 4.71 -17.43 -19.32
C LEU A 9 5.30 -16.47 -18.27
N SER A 10 6.54 -16.03 -18.44
CA SER A 10 7.20 -15.08 -17.55
C SER A 10 6.48 -13.73 -17.51
N GLU A 11 6.07 -13.19 -18.66
CA GLU A 11 5.28 -11.96 -18.75
C GLU A 11 3.94 -12.08 -18.01
N LYS A 12 3.21 -13.17 -18.23
CA LYS A 12 1.94 -13.44 -17.53
C LYS A 12 2.11 -13.58 -16.02
N ALA A 13 3.15 -14.30 -15.57
CA ALA A 13 3.46 -14.44 -14.15
C ALA A 13 3.81 -13.10 -13.50
N GLY A 14 4.57 -12.25 -14.19
CA GLY A 14 4.90 -10.90 -13.72
C GLY A 14 3.65 -10.03 -13.54
N VAL A 15 2.75 -10.05 -14.51
CA VAL A 15 1.46 -9.30 -14.44
C VAL A 15 0.59 -9.83 -13.29
N ALA A 16 0.47 -11.14 -13.15
CA ALA A 16 -0.32 -11.75 -12.08
C ALA A 16 0.26 -11.43 -10.68
N GLY A 17 1.58 -11.53 -10.53
CA GLY A 17 2.26 -11.19 -9.27
C GLY A 17 2.06 -9.72 -8.88
N SER A 18 2.18 -8.81 -9.84
CA SER A 18 1.91 -7.38 -9.64
C SER A 18 0.46 -7.12 -9.22
N ALA A 19 -0.50 -7.76 -9.88
CA ALA A 19 -1.92 -7.64 -9.55
C ALA A 19 -2.22 -8.18 -8.15
N LEU A 20 -1.64 -9.32 -7.77
CA LEU A 20 -1.81 -9.92 -6.45
C LEU A 20 -1.26 -9.01 -5.35
N LEU A 21 -0.04 -8.50 -5.52
CA LEU A 21 0.58 -7.61 -4.53
C LEU A 21 -0.21 -6.32 -4.34
N ARG A 22 -0.65 -5.69 -5.44
CA ARG A 22 -1.51 -4.52 -5.43
C ARG A 22 -2.83 -4.77 -4.71
N PHE A 23 -3.49 -5.89 -5.03
CA PHE A 23 -4.75 -6.29 -4.39
C PHE A 23 -4.57 -6.49 -2.89
N THR A 24 -3.52 -7.21 -2.47
CA THR A 24 -3.20 -7.44 -1.06
C THR A 24 -2.97 -6.14 -0.31
N LEU A 25 -2.22 -5.19 -0.89
CA LEU A 25 -2.04 -3.86 -0.29
C LEU A 25 -3.38 -3.12 -0.16
N GLY A 26 -4.24 -3.16 -1.17
CA GLY A 26 -5.57 -2.53 -1.12
C GLY A 26 -6.43 -3.09 0.01
N VAL A 27 -6.47 -4.42 0.16
CA VAL A 27 -7.17 -5.09 1.25
C VAL A 27 -6.58 -4.70 2.61
N MET A 28 -5.26 -4.67 2.72
CA MET A 28 -4.56 -4.29 3.96
C MET A 28 -4.95 -2.88 4.39
N TYR A 29 -4.89 -1.88 3.48
CA TYR A 29 -5.26 -0.50 3.81
C TYR A 29 -6.73 -0.38 4.21
N LEU A 30 -7.67 -1.04 3.52
CA LEU A 30 -9.08 -1.04 3.90
C LEU A 30 -9.31 -1.71 5.26
N THR A 31 -8.61 -2.80 5.56
CA THR A 31 -8.71 -3.45 6.86
C THR A 31 -8.21 -2.52 7.97
N HIS A 32 -7.06 -1.87 7.79
CA HIS A 32 -6.52 -0.94 8.80
C HIS A 32 -7.40 0.29 8.97
N SER A 33 -7.94 0.84 7.89
CA SER A 33 -8.82 2.00 7.95
C SER A 33 -10.19 1.64 8.51
N ILE A 34 -10.93 0.80 7.78
CA ILE A 34 -12.35 0.57 8.04
C ILE A 34 -12.54 -0.40 9.22
N VAL A 35 -11.89 -1.57 9.18
CA VAL A 35 -12.13 -2.59 10.19
C VAL A 35 -11.50 -2.19 11.52
N LEU A 36 -10.24 -1.80 11.55
CA LEU A 36 -9.54 -1.50 12.80
C LEU A 36 -9.87 -0.10 13.32
N LYS A 37 -9.58 0.97 12.55
CA LYS A 37 -9.69 2.35 13.04
C LYS A 37 -11.13 2.81 13.21
N VAL A 38 -12.08 2.35 12.35
CA VAL A 38 -13.47 2.77 12.42
C VAL A 38 -14.31 1.82 13.28
N PHE A 39 -14.30 0.51 12.97
CA PHE A 39 -15.19 -0.42 13.64
C PHE A 39 -14.63 -0.99 14.95
N THR A 40 -13.33 -1.26 15.05
CA THR A 40 -12.74 -1.86 16.26
C THR A 40 -12.41 -0.81 17.31
N PHE A 41 -11.66 0.22 16.96
CA PHE A 41 -11.24 1.27 17.91
C PHE A 41 -12.21 2.45 17.98
N GLY A 42 -13.01 2.65 16.94
CA GLY A 42 -13.88 3.80 16.76
C GLY A 42 -13.13 5.09 16.44
N PHE A 43 -13.84 6.07 15.88
CA PHE A 43 -13.24 7.37 15.54
C PHE A 43 -12.62 8.06 16.76
N ALA A 44 -13.34 8.08 17.88
CA ALA A 44 -12.87 8.72 19.11
C ALA A 44 -11.63 8.01 19.69
N GLY A 45 -11.61 6.69 19.71
CA GLY A 45 -10.48 5.90 20.19
C GLY A 45 -9.24 6.09 19.32
N THR A 46 -9.41 6.06 17.99
CA THR A 46 -8.32 6.33 17.06
C THR A 46 -7.79 7.75 17.20
N ALA A 47 -8.67 8.76 17.30
CA ALA A 47 -8.26 10.15 17.51
C ALA A 47 -7.54 10.36 18.86
N GLY A 48 -8.00 9.69 19.92
CA GLY A 48 -7.34 9.69 21.23
C GLY A 48 -5.96 9.07 21.19
N TYR A 49 -5.80 7.96 20.46
CA TYR A 49 -4.47 7.35 20.25
C TYR A 49 -3.50 8.29 19.53
N PHE A 50 -3.92 8.96 18.47
CA PHE A 50 -3.07 9.96 17.79
C PHE A 50 -2.69 11.13 18.71
N ALA A 51 -3.64 11.60 19.53
CA ALA A 51 -3.36 12.63 20.53
C ALA A 51 -2.33 12.16 21.57
N SER A 52 -2.37 10.91 22.00
CA SER A 52 -1.38 10.34 22.94
C SER A 52 0.03 10.26 22.35
N LEU A 53 0.17 10.26 21.03
CA LEU A 53 1.44 10.33 20.31
C LEU A 53 1.94 11.78 20.11
N GLY A 54 1.21 12.78 20.62
CA GLY A 54 1.52 14.20 20.42
C GLY A 54 1.06 14.76 19.06
N LEU A 55 0.25 14.04 18.32
CA LEU A 55 -0.29 14.47 17.02
C LEU A 55 -1.67 15.10 17.20
N PRO A 56 -2.06 16.09 16.37
CA PRO A 56 -3.42 16.60 16.35
C PRO A 56 -4.42 15.46 16.09
N SER A 57 -5.52 15.39 16.84
CA SER A 57 -6.56 14.37 16.68
C SER A 57 -7.13 14.33 15.24
N ALA A 58 -7.14 15.46 14.53
CA ALA A 58 -7.54 15.56 13.12
C ALA A 58 -6.69 14.70 12.19
N THR A 59 -5.42 14.42 12.53
CA THR A 59 -4.52 13.55 11.76
C THR A 59 -5.08 12.14 11.64
N ALA A 60 -5.77 11.65 12.67
CA ALA A 60 -6.41 10.33 12.63
C ALA A 60 -7.46 10.22 11.51
N TYR A 61 -8.29 11.25 11.34
CA TYR A 61 -9.32 11.26 10.27
C TYR A 61 -8.69 11.35 8.89
N LEU A 62 -7.60 12.13 8.73
CA LEU A 62 -6.85 12.20 7.47
C LEU A 62 -6.24 10.85 7.10
N VAL A 63 -5.65 10.16 8.07
CA VAL A 63 -5.08 8.81 7.85
C VAL A 63 -6.17 7.81 7.51
N ILE A 64 -7.31 7.79 8.24
CA ILE A 64 -8.45 6.93 7.93
C ILE A 64 -8.92 7.17 6.49
N ALA A 65 -9.13 8.42 6.09
CA ALA A 65 -9.58 8.77 4.75
C ALA A 65 -8.55 8.38 3.67
N ALA A 66 -7.27 8.66 3.89
CA ALA A 66 -6.20 8.32 2.96
C ALA A 66 -6.10 6.81 2.73
N GLU A 67 -6.13 6.01 3.80
CA GLU A 67 -6.10 4.54 3.71
C GLU A 67 -7.36 3.98 3.06
N ALA A 68 -8.55 4.49 3.40
CA ALA A 68 -9.82 4.01 2.83
C ALA A 68 -9.88 4.30 1.33
N VAL A 69 -9.64 5.54 0.93
CA VAL A 69 -9.65 5.95 -0.48
C VAL A 69 -8.51 5.29 -1.25
N GLY A 70 -7.29 5.33 -0.71
CA GLY A 70 -6.13 4.72 -1.34
C GLY A 70 -6.27 3.21 -1.51
N GLY A 71 -6.76 2.50 -0.49
CA GLY A 71 -7.04 1.07 -0.56
C GLY A 71 -8.08 0.73 -1.63
N ALA A 72 -9.19 1.49 -1.70
CA ALA A 72 -10.21 1.32 -2.74
C ALA A 72 -9.66 1.56 -4.15
N LEU A 73 -8.85 2.62 -4.35
CA LEU A 73 -8.22 2.92 -5.64
C LEU A 73 -7.21 1.84 -6.06
N LEU A 74 -6.44 1.28 -5.12
CA LEU A 74 -5.55 0.16 -5.38
C LEU A 74 -6.34 -1.08 -5.82
N LEU A 75 -7.45 -1.42 -5.16
CA LEU A 75 -8.32 -2.53 -5.59
C LEU A 75 -8.89 -2.30 -6.98
N ALA A 76 -9.37 -1.09 -7.26
CA ALA A 76 -9.91 -0.70 -8.56
C ALA A 76 -8.85 -0.54 -9.66
N ASN A 77 -7.54 -0.66 -9.35
CA ASN A 77 -6.43 -0.42 -10.27
C ASN A 77 -6.44 0.98 -10.89
N VAL A 78 -6.87 1.99 -10.12
CA VAL A 78 -6.92 3.38 -10.56
C VAL A 78 -5.69 4.13 -10.06
N ALA A 79 -4.98 4.77 -10.97
CA ALA A 79 -3.79 5.59 -10.68
C ALA A 79 -2.76 4.89 -9.75
N THR A 80 -2.64 3.57 -9.81
CA THR A 80 -1.94 2.68 -8.86
C THR A 80 -0.58 3.22 -8.42
N ARG A 81 0.28 3.66 -9.35
CA ARG A 81 1.62 4.17 -9.03
C ARG A 81 1.58 5.39 -8.10
N TRP A 82 0.67 6.32 -8.38
CA TRP A 82 0.55 7.55 -7.62
C TRP A 82 -0.09 7.32 -6.26
N VAL A 83 -1.09 6.44 -6.22
CA VAL A 83 -1.75 6.04 -4.97
C VAL A 83 -0.77 5.33 -4.05
N ALA A 84 0.00 4.36 -4.56
CA ALA A 84 1.00 3.65 -3.77
C ALA A 84 2.06 4.61 -3.19
N LEU A 85 2.54 5.59 -3.99
CA LEU A 85 3.49 6.60 -3.52
C LEU A 85 2.86 7.58 -2.51
N ALA A 86 1.61 8.01 -2.74
CA ALA A 86 0.90 8.93 -1.86
C ALA A 86 0.59 8.32 -0.47
N LEU A 87 0.53 7.01 -0.36
CA LEU A 87 0.34 6.30 0.91
C LEU A 87 1.64 6.09 1.71
N LEU A 88 2.83 6.30 1.12
CA LEU A 88 4.11 6.15 1.82
C LEU A 88 4.25 7.04 3.07
N PRO A 89 3.78 8.29 3.12
CA PRO A 89 3.81 9.08 4.35
C PRO A 89 3.01 8.47 5.50
N VAL A 90 1.88 7.80 5.22
CA VAL A 90 1.09 7.08 6.22
C VAL A 90 1.89 5.92 6.80
N LEU A 91 2.54 5.14 5.93
CA LEU A 91 3.41 4.03 6.36
C LEU A 91 4.66 4.53 7.09
N GLY A 92 5.24 5.66 6.66
CA GLY A 92 6.34 6.32 7.35
C GLY A 92 5.96 6.74 8.78
N GLY A 93 4.75 7.29 8.95
CA GLY A 93 4.17 7.57 10.27
C GLY A 93 4.01 6.31 11.11
N ALA A 94 3.49 5.22 10.54
CA ALA A 94 3.38 3.95 11.22
C ALA A 94 4.77 3.39 11.61
N LEU A 95 5.75 3.46 10.71
CA LEU A 95 7.13 3.06 11.00
C LEU A 95 7.71 3.85 12.17
N TRP A 96 7.51 5.18 12.19
CA TRP A 96 7.95 6.04 13.26
C TRP A 96 7.32 5.66 14.61
N VAL A 97 6.01 5.42 14.65
CA VAL A 97 5.29 5.01 15.88
C VAL A 97 5.82 3.70 16.43
N HIS A 98 6.15 2.75 15.57
CA HIS A 98 6.59 1.40 15.97
C HIS A 98 8.11 1.28 16.15
N ALA A 99 8.91 2.28 15.77
CA ALA A 99 10.38 2.22 15.77
C ALA A 99 10.99 1.86 17.14
N GLY A 100 10.36 2.33 18.24
CA GLY A 100 10.81 2.06 19.60
C GLY A 100 10.43 0.68 20.16
N ASN A 101 9.57 -0.10 19.48
CA ASN A 101 8.97 -1.33 20.00
C ASN A 101 9.76 -2.60 19.63
N GLY A 102 10.94 -2.46 18.99
CA GLY A 102 11.73 -3.57 18.49
C GLY A 102 11.29 -4.04 17.09
N TRP A 103 12.02 -5.03 16.56
CA TRP A 103 11.84 -5.52 15.19
C TRP A 103 10.53 -6.26 14.98
N VAL A 104 10.25 -7.26 15.80
CA VAL A 104 9.20 -8.27 15.57
C VAL A 104 7.81 -7.65 15.71
N PHE A 105 6.92 -7.85 14.72
CA PHE A 105 5.56 -7.32 14.75
C PHE A 105 4.73 -7.73 15.97
N SER A 106 5.02 -8.89 16.56
CA SER A 106 4.37 -9.43 17.76
C SER A 106 4.90 -8.85 19.08
N ALA A 107 5.88 -7.93 19.04
CA ALA A 107 6.34 -7.21 20.22
C ALA A 107 5.21 -6.38 20.84
N ASN A 108 5.34 -6.08 22.15
CA ASN A 108 4.35 -5.23 22.82
C ASN A 108 4.29 -3.84 22.15
N GLY A 109 3.10 -3.47 21.70
CA GLY A 109 2.89 -2.25 20.91
C GLY A 109 3.16 -2.40 19.40
N GLY A 110 3.51 -3.62 18.92
CA GLY A 110 3.84 -3.91 17.53
C GLY A 110 5.24 -3.45 17.12
N GLY A 111 6.03 -4.33 16.47
CA GLY A 111 7.35 -3.99 15.96
C GLY A 111 7.31 -3.31 14.58
N TRP A 112 8.47 -2.79 14.15
CA TRP A 112 8.57 -2.00 12.94
C TRP A 112 8.82 -2.80 11.64
N GLU A 113 9.01 -4.14 11.71
CA GLU A 113 9.20 -4.97 10.51
C GLU A 113 8.02 -4.88 9.54
N TYR A 114 6.79 -4.88 10.08
CA TYR A 114 5.58 -4.89 9.27
C TYR A 114 5.37 -3.57 8.49
N PRO A 115 5.40 -2.38 9.11
CA PRO A 115 5.33 -1.14 8.35
C PRO A 115 6.50 -0.96 7.37
N LEU A 116 7.70 -1.43 7.69
CA LEU A 116 8.82 -1.42 6.75
C LEU A 116 8.54 -2.31 5.54
N PHE A 117 8.06 -3.54 5.76
CA PHE A 117 7.67 -4.44 4.67
C PHE A 117 6.61 -3.80 3.76
N LEU A 118 5.60 -3.13 4.32
CA LEU A 118 4.56 -2.44 3.55
C LEU A 118 5.11 -1.27 2.73
N ILE A 119 6.09 -0.53 3.26
CA ILE A 119 6.79 0.52 2.50
C ILE A 119 7.45 -0.08 1.27
N VAL A 120 8.24 -1.15 1.44
CA VAL A 120 8.92 -1.83 0.32
C VAL A 120 7.91 -2.37 -0.67
N ALA A 121 6.86 -3.04 -0.22
CA ALA A 121 5.79 -3.57 -1.07
C ALA A 121 5.08 -2.45 -1.88
N SER A 122 4.82 -1.30 -1.25
CA SER A 122 4.20 -0.14 -1.92
C SER A 122 5.12 0.44 -3.01
N VAL A 123 6.42 0.53 -2.74
CA VAL A 123 7.42 0.96 -3.74
C VAL A 123 7.47 -0.03 -4.91
N VAL A 124 7.47 -1.34 -4.64
CA VAL A 124 7.44 -2.38 -5.69
C VAL A 124 6.18 -2.25 -6.56
N VAL A 125 5.00 -2.06 -5.96
CA VAL A 125 3.75 -1.85 -6.72
C VAL A 125 3.82 -0.59 -7.58
N ALA A 126 4.38 0.50 -7.07
CA ALA A 126 4.56 1.73 -7.85
C ALA A 126 5.49 1.50 -9.05
N LEU A 127 6.66 0.86 -8.85
CA LEU A 127 7.62 0.55 -9.91
C LEU A 127 7.04 -0.36 -10.98
N GLN A 128 6.32 -1.41 -10.60
CA GLN A 128 5.64 -2.31 -11.54
C GLN A 128 4.57 -1.58 -12.38
N ALA A 129 3.82 -0.67 -11.77
CA ALA A 129 2.83 0.13 -12.48
C ALA A 129 3.46 1.14 -13.46
N PHE A 130 4.69 1.60 -13.22
CA PHE A 130 5.46 2.37 -14.21
C PHE A 130 5.89 1.51 -15.39
N ALA A 131 6.43 0.31 -15.14
CA ALA A 131 6.91 -0.61 -16.18
C ALA A 131 5.80 -1.05 -17.14
N VAL A 132 4.61 -1.38 -16.62
CA VAL A 132 3.45 -1.76 -17.43
C VAL A 132 3.03 -0.64 -18.38
N ARG A 133 3.05 0.61 -17.95
CA ARG A 133 2.70 1.76 -18.81
C ARG A 133 3.74 2.02 -19.90
N ALA A 134 5.03 1.93 -19.58
CA ALA A 134 6.10 2.10 -20.55
C ALA A 134 5.97 1.08 -21.69
N SER A 135 5.78 -0.21 -21.37
CA SER A 135 5.60 -1.27 -22.38
C SER A 135 4.32 -1.14 -23.22
N SER A 136 3.28 -0.50 -22.68
CA SER A 136 2.05 -0.23 -23.43
C SER A 136 2.22 0.96 -24.41
N ALA A 137 3.00 1.96 -24.03
CA ALA A 137 3.29 3.11 -24.90
C ALA A 137 4.13 2.70 -26.12
N ASP A 138 5.11 1.82 -25.94
CA ASP A 138 5.98 1.31 -27.03
C ASP A 138 5.21 0.43 -28.04
N ARG A 139 4.06 -0.12 -27.65
CA ARG A 139 3.21 -0.97 -28.53
C ARG A 139 2.12 -0.18 -29.25
N ALA A 140 1.94 1.11 -28.96
CA ALA A 140 0.96 1.94 -29.66
C ALA A 140 1.43 2.17 -31.09
N PRO A 141 0.60 1.92 -32.15
CA PRO A 141 0.98 2.20 -33.53
C PRO A 141 1.22 3.71 -33.68
N ALA A 142 2.34 4.06 -34.32
CA ALA A 142 2.57 5.44 -34.75
C ALA A 142 1.43 5.82 -35.69
N ILE A 143 0.57 6.75 -35.23
CA ILE A 143 -0.47 7.32 -36.09
C ILE A 143 0.25 8.23 -37.07
N ALA A 144 0.38 7.75 -38.31
CA ALA A 144 0.90 8.53 -39.43
C ALA A 144 -0.19 9.46 -39.99
#